data_1e64315c71ee39e03e1583cc09af129f
#
_entry.id   1e64315c71ee39e03e1583cc09af129f
#
_cell.length_a   1.000
_cell.length_b   1.000
_cell.length_c   1.000
_cell.angle_alpha   90.00
_cell.angle_beta   90.00
_cell.angle_gamma   90.00
#
_symmetry.space_group_name_H-M   'P 1'
#
loop_
_entity.id
_entity.type
_entity.pdbx_description
1 polymer ?
#
loop_
_entity_poly.entity_id
_entity_poly.type
_entity_poly.pdbx_seq_one_letter_code
_entity_poly.pdbx_strand_id
1 'polypeptide(L)'
;MKHFILFLFLFSYFQASSQSERKLFVYGGQVTKGFIKYTAKLTGKKKPKICFLPTANADDIYYINYWHKLCAGLNVEAHVLRVWISSRYQKKSFEEILMKMDAIIVGGGNTLNMLAIWKAQEIDLALKKAYDKGIVLAGGSAGSLCWFKAGTTDSRPKKLSIIKGLEFLNYSHCPHYHSEKTRRPLYFKNILNETLSDGYACDDKSGILFLNNRFSKSVSLNAKSFSYYVYKKDGKVVEEKLKTEIIK
;
A
#
# COMPACT_ATOMS: atom_id res chain seq x y z
N MET A 1 42.57 20.85 55.84
CA MET A 1 41.20 20.76 55.41
C MET A 1 41.24 20.43 53.89
N LYS A 2 40.95 19.16 53.48
CA LYS A 2 40.95 18.73 52.09
C LYS A 2 39.48 18.73 51.59
N HIS A 3 39.15 19.58 50.63
CA HIS A 3 37.84 19.62 50.02
C HIS A 3 37.76 18.54 48.91
N PHE A 4 36.88 17.59 49.11
CA PHE A 4 36.56 16.55 48.13
C PHE A 4 35.38 17.09 47.27
N ILE A 5 35.65 17.41 46.00
CA ILE A 5 34.62 17.81 45.05
C ILE A 5 34.08 16.54 44.39
N LEU A 6 32.82 16.19 44.69
CA LEU A 6 32.11 15.06 44.12
C LEU A 6 31.49 15.50 42.77
N PHE A 7 32.07 15.03 41.68
CA PHE A 7 31.48 15.20 40.32
C PHE A 7 30.36 14.20 40.13
N LEU A 8 29.11 14.64 40.16
CA LEU A 8 27.94 13.85 39.74
C LEU A 8 27.85 13.86 38.22
N PHE A 9 28.22 12.74 37.59
CA PHE A 9 27.93 12.50 36.19
C PHE A 9 26.44 12.14 36.00
N LEU A 10 25.63 13.10 35.55
CA LEU A 10 24.27 12.87 35.08
C LEU A 10 24.33 12.14 33.70
N PHE A 11 24.19 10.82 33.73
CA PHE A 11 23.94 10.03 32.50
C PHE A 11 22.51 10.30 32.06
N SER A 12 22.32 11.21 31.08
CA SER A 12 21.06 11.34 30.35
C SER A 12 20.89 10.10 29.46
N TYR A 13 20.06 9.17 29.88
CA TYR A 13 19.57 8.10 29.04
C TYR A 13 18.71 8.71 27.93
N PHE A 14 19.28 8.94 26.76
CA PHE A 14 18.52 9.15 25.54
C PHE A 14 17.83 7.82 25.22
N GLN A 15 16.57 7.65 25.63
CA GLN A 15 15.71 6.62 25.06
C GLN A 15 15.46 7.00 23.60
N ALA A 16 16.28 6.48 22.69
CA ALA A 16 15.98 6.48 21.29
C ALA A 16 14.68 5.68 21.12
N SER A 17 13.55 6.36 20.97
CA SER A 17 12.29 5.76 20.55
C SER A 17 12.55 5.10 19.21
N SER A 18 12.72 3.79 19.21
CA SER A 18 12.84 2.99 17.99
C SER A 18 11.55 3.16 17.20
N GLN A 19 11.57 4.04 16.21
CA GLN A 19 10.46 4.21 15.30
C GLN A 19 10.19 2.85 14.63
N SER A 20 8.99 2.33 14.78
CA SER A 20 8.64 1.03 14.20
C SER A 20 8.83 1.03 12.69
N GLU A 21 9.38 -0.05 12.15
CA GLU A 21 9.64 -0.20 10.72
C GLU A 21 8.32 -0.12 9.94
N ARG A 22 8.21 0.84 9.02
CA ARG A 22 7.04 1.03 8.17
C ARG A 22 7.12 0.10 6.96
N LYS A 23 6.08 -0.70 6.79
CA LYS A 23 5.98 -1.72 5.72
C LYS A 23 4.80 -1.42 4.82
N LEU A 24 5.08 -1.28 3.53
CA LEU A 24 4.07 -1.07 2.52
C LEU A 24 4.28 -2.06 1.36
N PHE A 25 3.27 -2.93 1.13
CA PHE A 25 3.30 -3.95 0.10
C PHE A 25 2.25 -3.66 -0.97
N VAL A 26 2.70 -3.39 -2.19
CA VAL A 26 1.83 -3.08 -3.34
C VAL A 26 1.92 -4.16 -4.40
N TYR A 27 0.82 -4.42 -5.13
CA TYR A 27 0.78 -5.39 -6.22
C TYR A 27 -0.12 -4.92 -7.36
N GLY A 28 0.14 -5.42 -8.58
CA GLY A 28 -0.51 -4.87 -9.78
C GLY A 28 -1.99 -5.20 -9.91
N GLY A 29 -2.39 -6.42 -9.55
CA GLY A 29 -3.76 -6.90 -9.76
C GLY A 29 -4.63 -6.92 -8.50
N GLN A 30 -5.56 -7.88 -8.47
CA GLN A 30 -6.50 -8.04 -7.37
C GLN A 30 -5.86 -8.76 -6.15
N VAL A 31 -6.51 -8.63 -4.99
CA VAL A 31 -6.15 -9.40 -3.79
C VAL A 31 -6.27 -10.89 -4.05
N THR A 32 -5.28 -11.65 -3.58
CA THR A 32 -5.23 -13.12 -3.71
C THR A 32 -4.82 -13.76 -2.41
N LYS A 33 -5.10 -15.04 -2.25
CA LYS A 33 -4.68 -15.83 -1.08
C LYS A 33 -3.17 -15.75 -0.83
N GLY A 34 -2.34 -15.78 -1.90
CA GLY A 34 -0.88 -15.66 -1.79
C GLY A 34 -0.43 -14.29 -1.27
N PHE A 35 -1.03 -13.20 -1.74
CA PHE A 35 -0.71 -11.86 -1.26
C PHE A 35 -1.20 -11.61 0.17
N ILE A 36 -2.33 -12.21 0.58
CA ILE A 36 -2.78 -12.17 1.98
C ILE A 36 -1.78 -12.90 2.87
N LYS A 37 -1.34 -14.11 2.51
CA LYS A 37 -0.31 -14.85 3.24
C LYS A 37 0.99 -14.05 3.38
N TYR A 38 1.44 -13.43 2.30
CA TYR A 38 2.65 -12.62 2.32
C TYR A 38 2.49 -11.40 3.24
N THR A 39 1.37 -10.68 3.15
CA THR A 39 1.05 -9.55 4.04
C THR A 39 0.99 -9.99 5.51
N ALA A 40 0.36 -11.13 5.79
CA ALA A 40 0.33 -11.71 7.14
C ALA A 40 1.74 -11.99 7.69
N LYS A 41 2.63 -12.57 6.86
CA LYS A 41 4.04 -12.81 7.21
C LYS A 41 4.78 -11.52 7.56
N LEU A 42 4.52 -10.42 6.86
CA LEU A 42 5.14 -9.13 7.12
C LEU A 42 4.81 -8.55 8.51
N THR A 43 3.70 -8.95 9.13
CA THR A 43 3.33 -8.51 10.48
C THR A 43 4.19 -9.14 11.58
N GLY A 44 4.84 -10.26 11.31
CA GLY A 44 5.56 -11.06 12.31
C GLY A 44 4.69 -11.80 13.31
N LYS A 45 3.35 -11.74 13.19
CA LYS A 45 2.40 -12.36 14.11
C LYS A 45 1.94 -13.74 13.62
N LYS A 46 1.66 -14.66 14.54
CA LYS A 46 1.14 -15.99 14.21
C LYS A 46 -0.28 -15.93 13.62
N LYS A 47 -1.15 -15.10 14.17
CA LYS A 47 -2.55 -14.91 13.72
C LYS A 47 -2.86 -13.41 13.68
N PRO A 48 -2.40 -12.67 12.63
CA PRO A 48 -2.60 -11.25 12.56
C PRO A 48 -4.06 -10.86 12.29
N LYS A 49 -4.47 -9.70 12.83
CA LYS A 49 -5.72 -9.02 12.50
C LYS A 49 -5.50 -8.24 11.21
N ILE A 50 -6.18 -8.65 10.15
CA ILE A 50 -6.06 -8.00 8.84
C ILE A 50 -7.40 -7.38 8.44
N CYS A 51 -7.40 -6.07 8.25
CA CYS A 51 -8.57 -5.33 7.82
C CYS A 51 -8.56 -5.12 6.30
N PHE A 52 -9.63 -5.50 5.63
CA PHE A 52 -9.85 -5.21 4.22
C PHE A 52 -10.69 -3.95 4.07
N LEU A 53 -10.26 -3.04 3.18
CA LEU A 53 -10.98 -1.83 2.79
C LEU A 53 -11.50 -1.98 1.35
N PRO A 54 -12.77 -2.36 1.13
CA PRO A 54 -13.37 -2.49 -0.19
C PRO A 54 -13.87 -1.14 -0.76
N THR A 55 -13.41 -0.01 -0.22
CA THR A 55 -13.93 1.33 -0.54
C THR A 55 -13.91 1.65 -2.03
N ALA A 56 -12.88 1.21 -2.77
CA ALA A 56 -12.79 1.43 -4.21
C ALA A 56 -13.90 0.74 -5.03
N ASN A 57 -14.56 -0.27 -4.46
CA ASN A 57 -15.72 -0.99 -5.01
C ASN A 57 -17.02 -0.63 -4.28
N ALA A 58 -17.10 0.55 -3.66
CA ALA A 58 -18.29 1.03 -2.93
C ALA A 58 -18.78 0.04 -1.85
N ASP A 59 -17.87 -0.66 -1.18
CA ASP A 59 -18.15 -1.67 -0.15
C ASP A 59 -19.07 -2.81 -0.64
N ASP A 60 -18.99 -3.14 -1.95
CA ASP A 60 -19.82 -4.18 -2.57
C ASP A 60 -19.68 -5.51 -1.84
N ILE A 61 -20.81 -6.12 -1.52
CA ILE A 61 -20.90 -7.37 -0.76
C ILE A 61 -20.21 -8.55 -1.45
N TYR A 62 -20.15 -8.56 -2.80
CA TYR A 62 -19.42 -9.58 -3.55
C TYR A 62 -17.93 -9.58 -3.17
N TYR A 63 -17.28 -8.41 -3.13
CA TYR A 63 -15.87 -8.28 -2.76
C TYR A 63 -15.62 -8.57 -1.28
N ILE A 64 -16.57 -8.23 -0.41
CA ILE A 64 -16.51 -8.58 1.02
C ILE A 64 -16.59 -10.10 1.21
N ASN A 65 -17.53 -10.77 0.55
CA ASN A 65 -17.65 -12.24 0.61
C ASN A 65 -16.42 -12.91 -0.01
N TYR A 66 -15.90 -12.38 -1.11
CA TYR A 66 -14.68 -12.88 -1.74
C TYR A 66 -13.47 -12.77 -0.79
N TRP A 67 -13.32 -11.65 -0.07
CA TRP A 67 -12.31 -11.47 0.96
C TRP A 67 -12.40 -12.57 2.03
N HIS A 68 -13.57 -12.79 2.59
CA HIS A 68 -13.76 -13.84 3.61
C HIS A 68 -13.44 -15.24 3.06
N LYS A 69 -13.83 -15.52 1.79
CA LYS A 69 -13.47 -16.78 1.11
C LYS A 69 -11.97 -16.94 0.94
N LEU A 70 -11.24 -15.88 0.58
CA LEU A 70 -9.77 -15.92 0.47
C LEU A 70 -9.09 -16.14 1.82
N CYS A 71 -9.63 -15.58 2.90
CA CYS A 71 -9.11 -15.74 4.25
C CYS A 71 -9.43 -17.11 4.87
N ALA A 72 -10.44 -17.81 4.36
CA ALA A 72 -10.82 -19.13 4.86
C ALA A 72 -9.63 -20.10 4.78
N GLY A 73 -9.32 -20.76 5.90
CA GLY A 73 -8.17 -21.67 6.03
C GLY A 73 -6.80 -21.00 6.09
N LEU A 74 -6.74 -19.66 6.19
CA LEU A 74 -5.53 -18.94 6.58
C LEU A 74 -5.51 -18.67 8.09
N ASN A 75 -4.31 -18.65 8.66
CA ASN A 75 -4.17 -18.30 10.07
C ASN A 75 -4.17 -16.76 10.26
N VAL A 76 -5.32 -16.14 9.96
CA VAL A 76 -5.54 -14.68 10.09
C VAL A 76 -6.89 -14.42 10.75
N GLU A 77 -7.05 -13.27 11.38
CA GLU A 77 -8.34 -12.76 11.84
C GLU A 77 -8.80 -11.72 10.83
N ALA A 78 -9.79 -12.09 10.01
CA ALA A 78 -10.26 -11.28 8.88
C ALA A 78 -11.29 -10.24 9.34
N HIS A 79 -10.99 -8.96 9.10
CA HIS A 79 -11.86 -7.82 9.36
C HIS A 79 -12.19 -7.10 8.06
N VAL A 80 -13.27 -6.33 8.06
CA VAL A 80 -13.68 -5.45 6.96
C VAL A 80 -14.07 -4.10 7.53
N LEU A 81 -13.55 -3.02 6.95
CA LEU A 81 -14.02 -1.67 7.24
C LEU A 81 -14.88 -1.17 6.07
N ARG A 82 -16.16 -0.97 6.33
CA ARG A 82 -17.12 -0.40 5.35
C ARG A 82 -17.24 1.11 5.56
N VAL A 83 -17.21 1.85 4.47
CA VAL A 83 -17.19 3.33 4.47
C VAL A 83 -18.43 3.91 3.78
N TRP A 84 -19.00 3.19 2.80
CA TRP A 84 -20.16 3.61 2.01
C TRP A 84 -21.52 3.36 2.69
N ILE A 85 -21.49 3.02 3.97
CA ILE A 85 -22.71 2.84 4.76
C ILE A 85 -22.87 3.98 5.74
N SER A 86 -24.11 4.15 6.26
CA SER A 86 -24.33 5.09 7.36
C SER A 86 -23.49 4.68 8.57
N SER A 87 -22.57 5.54 8.97
CA SER A 87 -21.74 5.34 10.17
C SER A 87 -22.41 5.88 11.45
N ARG A 88 -23.66 6.35 11.36
CA ARG A 88 -24.44 6.95 12.47
C ARG A 88 -24.44 6.10 13.75
N TYR A 89 -24.43 4.78 13.62
CA TYR A 89 -24.49 3.86 14.74
C TYR A 89 -23.13 3.27 15.10
N GLN A 90 -22.06 3.66 14.45
CA GLN A 90 -20.71 3.20 14.80
C GLN A 90 -20.29 3.84 16.14
N LYS A 91 -19.88 2.98 17.06
CA LYS A 91 -19.38 3.40 18.39
C LYS A 91 -17.89 3.77 18.40
N LYS A 92 -17.17 3.48 17.32
CA LYS A 92 -15.72 3.71 17.18
C LYS A 92 -15.46 4.49 15.92
N SER A 93 -14.50 5.41 15.96
CA SER A 93 -14.02 6.10 14.77
C SER A 93 -13.29 5.12 13.83
N PHE A 94 -13.10 5.51 12.57
CA PHE A 94 -12.30 4.74 11.62
C PHE A 94 -10.86 4.57 12.11
N GLU A 95 -10.28 5.61 12.70
CA GLU A 95 -8.96 5.55 13.31
C GLU A 95 -8.89 4.50 14.43
N GLU A 96 -9.82 4.52 15.39
CA GLU A 96 -9.85 3.54 16.49
C GLU A 96 -9.96 2.09 16.00
N ILE A 97 -10.63 1.86 14.87
CA ILE A 97 -10.74 0.53 14.25
C ILE A 97 -9.40 0.15 13.61
N LEU A 98 -8.86 1.01 12.75
CA LEU A 98 -7.63 0.74 11.98
C LEU A 98 -6.42 0.58 12.89
N MET A 99 -6.32 1.38 13.96
CA MET A 99 -5.21 1.31 14.91
C MET A 99 -5.16 0.01 15.75
N LYS A 100 -6.18 -0.83 15.68
CA LYS A 100 -6.23 -2.17 16.33
C LYS A 100 -5.82 -3.31 15.40
N MET A 101 -5.55 -3.01 14.14
CA MET A 101 -5.16 -4.00 13.15
C MET A 101 -3.63 -4.21 13.15
N ASP A 102 -3.21 -5.35 12.62
CA ASP A 102 -1.80 -5.66 12.39
C ASP A 102 -1.41 -5.40 10.94
N ALA A 103 -2.40 -5.51 10.04
CA ALA A 103 -2.26 -5.12 8.64
C ALA A 103 -3.59 -4.57 8.08
N ILE A 104 -3.47 -3.73 7.05
CA ILE A 104 -4.59 -3.15 6.32
C ILE A 104 -4.35 -3.44 4.84
N ILE A 105 -5.32 -4.09 4.19
CA ILE A 105 -5.29 -4.38 2.74
C ILE A 105 -6.38 -3.57 2.04
N VAL A 106 -5.98 -2.77 1.06
CA VAL A 106 -6.90 -1.97 0.25
C VAL A 106 -7.23 -2.71 -1.05
N GLY A 107 -8.51 -2.83 -1.35
CA GLY A 107 -9.01 -3.44 -2.58
C GLY A 107 -8.82 -2.57 -3.82
N GLY A 108 -8.91 -3.21 -5.00
CA GLY A 108 -8.97 -2.53 -6.28
C GLY A 108 -10.34 -1.93 -6.56
N GLY A 109 -10.48 -1.20 -7.69
CA GLY A 109 -11.71 -0.53 -8.13
C GLY A 109 -11.48 0.93 -8.53
N ASN A 110 -12.41 1.82 -8.24
CA ASN A 110 -12.32 3.24 -8.59
C ASN A 110 -11.45 4.02 -7.61
N THR A 111 -10.21 4.32 -8.00
CA THR A 111 -9.26 5.07 -7.17
C THR A 111 -9.74 6.48 -6.85
N LEU A 112 -10.35 7.17 -7.82
CA LEU A 112 -10.82 8.55 -7.66
C LEU A 112 -11.89 8.66 -6.58
N ASN A 113 -12.93 7.80 -6.66
CA ASN A 113 -14.02 7.78 -5.69
C ASN A 113 -13.52 7.37 -4.30
N MET A 114 -12.64 6.38 -4.23
CA MET A 114 -12.04 5.93 -2.97
C MET A 114 -11.29 7.07 -2.27
N LEU A 115 -10.42 7.78 -2.99
CA LEU A 115 -9.64 8.88 -2.41
C LEU A 115 -10.53 10.07 -2.01
N ALA A 116 -11.58 10.35 -2.77
CA ALA A 116 -12.52 11.42 -2.44
C ALA A 116 -13.25 11.15 -1.11
N ILE A 117 -13.80 9.95 -0.94
CA ILE A 117 -14.51 9.60 0.30
C ILE A 117 -13.55 9.46 1.49
N TRP A 118 -12.33 8.96 1.28
CA TRP A 118 -11.33 8.87 2.35
C TRP A 118 -10.95 10.25 2.88
N LYS A 119 -10.72 11.23 1.99
CA LYS A 119 -10.43 12.61 2.39
C LYS A 119 -11.61 13.26 3.11
N ALA A 120 -12.83 13.04 2.61
CA ALA A 120 -14.04 13.59 3.24
C ALA A 120 -14.30 13.03 4.66
N GLN A 121 -13.82 11.81 4.96
CA GLN A 121 -14.02 11.13 6.23
C GLN A 121 -12.72 10.95 7.05
N GLU A 122 -11.63 11.63 6.68
CA GLU A 122 -10.34 11.62 7.37
C GLU A 122 -9.71 10.22 7.52
N ILE A 123 -10.11 9.27 6.63
CA ILE A 123 -9.57 7.90 6.62
C ILE A 123 -8.12 7.91 6.15
N ASP A 124 -7.76 8.79 5.23
CA ASP A 124 -6.39 9.00 4.76
C ASP A 124 -5.45 9.40 5.92
N LEU A 125 -5.91 10.26 6.85
CA LEU A 125 -5.18 10.63 8.06
C LEU A 125 -5.04 9.43 9.02
N ALA A 126 -6.10 8.66 9.21
CA ALA A 126 -6.07 7.45 10.02
C ALA A 126 -5.11 6.39 9.45
N LEU A 127 -5.09 6.21 8.12
CA LEU A 127 -4.15 5.32 7.42
C LEU A 127 -2.70 5.80 7.57
N LYS A 128 -2.45 7.12 7.50
CA LYS A 128 -1.12 7.68 7.74
C LYS A 128 -0.62 7.40 9.14
N LYS A 129 -1.46 7.60 10.17
CA LYS A 129 -1.15 7.26 11.56
C LYS A 129 -0.87 5.77 11.75
N ALA A 130 -1.70 4.90 11.13
CA ALA A 130 -1.49 3.46 11.15
C ALA A 130 -0.13 3.07 10.54
N TYR A 131 0.21 3.65 9.40
CA TYR A 131 1.49 3.44 8.74
C TYR A 131 2.69 3.86 9.60
N ASP A 132 2.62 5.05 10.20
CA ASP A 132 3.69 5.58 11.06
C ASP A 132 3.85 4.76 12.35
N LYS A 133 2.78 4.12 12.82
CA LYS A 133 2.81 3.17 13.94
C LYS A 133 3.43 1.81 13.57
N GLY A 134 3.67 1.54 12.28
CA GLY A 134 4.24 0.27 11.80
C GLY A 134 3.19 -0.80 11.49
N ILE A 135 1.90 -0.45 11.43
CA ILE A 135 0.87 -1.34 10.89
C ILE A 135 1.17 -1.55 9.39
N VAL A 136 1.21 -2.81 8.97
CA VAL A 136 1.53 -3.15 7.58
C VAL A 136 0.42 -2.65 6.66
N LEU A 137 0.75 -1.80 5.69
CA LEU A 137 -0.18 -1.43 4.64
C LEU A 137 0.05 -2.27 3.39
N ALA A 138 -1.02 -2.68 2.73
CA ALA A 138 -0.93 -3.38 1.46
C ALA A 138 -2.10 -3.03 0.55
N GLY A 139 -1.99 -3.36 -0.74
CA GLY A 139 -3.10 -3.20 -1.66
C GLY A 139 -2.75 -3.50 -3.10
N GLY A 140 -3.80 -3.73 -3.90
CA GLY A 140 -3.67 -4.02 -5.32
C GLY A 140 -4.50 -3.08 -6.20
N SER A 141 -4.06 -2.87 -7.44
CA SER A 141 -4.76 -2.01 -8.39
C SER A 141 -4.98 -0.60 -7.80
N ALA A 142 -6.21 -0.12 -7.62
CA ALA A 142 -6.52 1.13 -6.94
C ALA A 142 -5.91 1.18 -5.52
N GLY A 143 -5.92 0.06 -4.80
CA GLY A 143 -5.33 -0.07 -3.47
C GLY A 143 -3.80 -0.10 -3.45
N SER A 144 -3.14 -0.32 -4.58
CA SER A 144 -1.69 -0.10 -4.70
C SER A 144 -1.38 1.35 -5.10
N LEU A 145 -2.14 1.89 -6.05
CA LEU A 145 -1.94 3.23 -6.59
C LEU A 145 -2.10 4.32 -5.54
N CYS A 146 -3.04 4.17 -4.62
CA CYS A 146 -3.39 5.20 -3.64
C CYS A 146 -2.21 5.64 -2.76
N TRP A 147 -1.20 4.83 -2.57
CA TRP A 147 -0.05 5.12 -1.71
C TRP A 147 1.04 5.99 -2.37
N PHE A 148 1.03 6.07 -3.69
CA PHE A 148 2.04 6.78 -4.45
C PHE A 148 1.67 8.27 -4.63
N LYS A 149 2.65 9.05 -5.11
CA LYS A 149 2.43 10.46 -5.45
C LYS A 149 1.40 10.61 -6.56
N ALA A 150 1.52 9.80 -7.61
CA ALA A 150 0.59 9.78 -8.74
C ALA A 150 0.72 8.48 -9.53
N GLY A 151 -0.20 8.23 -10.48
CA GLY A 151 -0.07 7.11 -11.41
C GLY A 151 -1.26 6.95 -12.34
N THR A 152 -1.27 5.83 -13.07
CA THR A 152 -2.27 5.55 -14.10
C THR A 152 -3.54 4.96 -13.52
N THR A 153 -4.71 5.44 -13.94
CA THR A 153 -6.02 4.98 -13.48
C THR A 153 -7.06 4.98 -14.60
N ASP A 154 -7.99 4.05 -14.52
CA ASP A 154 -9.20 3.93 -15.34
C ASP A 154 -10.46 4.46 -14.62
N SER A 155 -10.29 5.19 -13.52
CA SER A 155 -11.40 5.69 -12.69
C SER A 155 -12.36 6.64 -13.40
N ARG A 156 -12.03 7.17 -14.58
CA ARG A 156 -12.89 8.01 -15.39
C ARG A 156 -13.48 7.23 -16.57
N PRO A 157 -14.77 7.44 -16.91
CA PRO A 157 -15.38 6.76 -18.04
C PRO A 157 -14.60 7.00 -19.35
N LYS A 158 -14.46 5.95 -20.16
CA LYS A 158 -13.85 5.98 -21.50
C LYS A 158 -12.41 6.54 -21.56
N LYS A 159 -11.76 6.78 -20.42
CA LYS A 159 -10.47 7.48 -20.40
C LYS A 159 -9.52 6.91 -19.35
N LEU A 160 -8.47 6.27 -19.80
CA LEU A 160 -7.30 6.04 -18.96
C LEU A 160 -6.60 7.38 -18.70
N SER A 161 -6.27 7.69 -17.45
CA SER A 161 -5.79 9.00 -17.03
C SER A 161 -4.79 8.92 -15.88
N ILE A 162 -4.27 10.05 -15.46
CA ILE A 162 -3.39 10.18 -14.30
C ILE A 162 -4.19 10.71 -13.12
N ILE A 163 -3.88 10.20 -11.92
CA ILE A 163 -4.43 10.67 -10.65
C ILE A 163 -3.31 10.86 -9.62
N LYS A 164 -3.47 11.84 -8.75
CA LYS A 164 -2.64 11.98 -7.55
C LYS A 164 -3.11 11.02 -6.47
N GLY A 165 -2.18 10.42 -5.73
CA GLY A 165 -2.47 9.56 -4.57
C GLY A 165 -2.24 10.29 -3.24
N LEU A 166 -1.94 9.51 -2.18
CA LEU A 166 -1.74 10.01 -0.81
C LEU A 166 -0.27 10.36 -0.49
N GLU A 167 0.63 10.16 -1.43
CA GLU A 167 2.07 10.53 -1.33
C GLU A 167 2.81 9.87 -0.14
N PHE A 168 2.43 8.65 0.28
CA PHE A 168 3.22 7.88 1.24
C PHE A 168 4.55 7.46 0.61
N LEU A 169 4.55 7.23 -0.70
CA LEU A 169 5.72 6.97 -1.52
C LEU A 169 5.90 8.10 -2.55
N ASN A 170 7.07 8.71 -2.55
CA ASN A 170 7.41 9.81 -3.49
C ASN A 170 7.84 9.28 -4.87
N TYR A 171 7.06 8.36 -5.42
CA TYR A 171 7.21 7.75 -6.74
C TYR A 171 5.88 7.76 -7.48
N SER A 172 5.91 7.53 -8.79
CA SER A 172 4.71 7.21 -9.56
C SER A 172 4.44 5.71 -9.59
N HIS A 173 3.19 5.31 -9.96
CA HIS A 173 2.82 3.89 -10.02
C HIS A 173 1.95 3.56 -11.23
N CYS A 174 2.18 2.35 -11.77
CA CYS A 174 1.37 1.76 -12.82
C CYS A 174 0.99 0.31 -12.46
N PRO A 175 -0.21 0.05 -11.92
CA PRO A 175 -0.75 -1.30 -11.78
C PRO A 175 -1.20 -1.86 -13.14
N HIS A 176 -1.48 -3.17 -13.21
CA HIS A 176 -1.94 -3.87 -14.43
C HIS A 176 -1.02 -3.67 -15.64
N TYR A 177 0.27 -3.59 -15.40
CA TYR A 177 1.25 -3.00 -16.31
C TYR A 177 1.24 -3.59 -17.71
N HIS A 178 1.18 -4.91 -17.84
CA HIS A 178 1.08 -5.60 -19.13
C HIS A 178 -0.28 -6.24 -19.41
N SER A 179 -1.12 -6.44 -18.39
CA SER A 179 -2.46 -7.02 -18.59
C SER A 179 -3.43 -6.05 -19.28
N GLU A 180 -3.26 -4.74 -19.06
CA GLU A 180 -4.00 -3.68 -19.72
C GLU A 180 -3.12 -2.97 -20.75
N LYS A 181 -3.30 -3.27 -22.03
CA LYS A 181 -2.42 -2.86 -23.14
C LYS A 181 -2.13 -1.35 -23.21
N THR A 182 -3.03 -0.50 -22.71
CA THR A 182 -2.92 0.96 -22.76
C THR A 182 -2.19 1.55 -21.56
N ARG A 183 -1.98 0.79 -20.47
CA ARG A 183 -1.33 1.29 -19.23
C ARG A 183 0.12 1.68 -19.46
N ARG A 184 0.93 0.76 -19.95
CA ARG A 184 2.36 0.97 -20.18
C ARG A 184 2.64 2.14 -21.13
N PRO A 185 1.99 2.28 -22.31
CA PRO A 185 2.20 3.43 -23.19
C PRO A 185 1.84 4.77 -22.55
N LEU A 186 0.73 4.85 -21.80
CA LEU A 186 0.36 6.06 -21.07
C LEU A 186 1.40 6.39 -20.00
N TYR A 187 1.86 5.40 -19.26
CA TYR A 187 2.85 5.56 -18.20
C TYR A 187 4.16 6.10 -18.76
N PHE A 188 4.68 5.50 -19.84
CA PHE A 188 5.87 5.96 -20.54
C PHE A 188 5.75 7.40 -21.03
N LYS A 189 4.64 7.75 -21.69
CA LYS A 189 4.38 9.12 -22.17
C LYS A 189 4.47 10.12 -21.02
N ASN A 190 3.92 9.79 -19.85
CA ASN A 190 3.87 10.73 -18.72
C ASN A 190 5.18 10.80 -17.93
N ILE A 191 6.01 9.76 -17.93
CA ILE A 191 7.38 9.83 -17.40
C ILE A 191 8.27 10.64 -18.38
N LEU A 192 8.14 10.41 -19.68
CA LEU A 192 8.94 11.09 -20.69
C LEU A 192 8.74 12.61 -20.63
N ASN A 193 7.50 13.06 -20.51
CA ASN A 193 7.15 14.49 -20.43
C ASN A 193 7.14 15.05 -19.00
N GLU A 194 7.63 14.28 -18.02
CA GLU A 194 7.78 14.67 -16.61
C GLU A 194 6.47 15.05 -15.88
N THR A 195 5.32 14.67 -16.45
CA THR A 195 4.03 14.76 -15.74
C THR A 195 3.98 13.77 -14.56
N LEU A 196 4.66 12.62 -14.70
CA LEU A 196 4.92 11.67 -13.62
C LEU A 196 6.41 11.65 -13.30
N SER A 197 6.74 11.54 -12.01
CA SER A 197 8.09 11.19 -11.56
C SER A 197 8.42 9.76 -11.93
N ASP A 198 9.69 9.39 -11.83
CA ASP A 198 10.14 8.02 -11.83
C ASP A 198 9.31 7.17 -10.87
N GLY A 199 9.16 5.89 -11.18
CA GLY A 199 8.31 5.08 -10.34
C GLY A 199 8.32 3.59 -10.63
N TYR A 200 7.32 2.92 -10.13
CA TYR A 200 7.24 1.48 -10.14
C TYR A 200 6.01 1.00 -10.90
N ALA A 201 6.16 -0.09 -11.62
CA ALA A 201 5.05 -0.75 -12.29
C ALA A 201 4.99 -2.22 -11.88
N CYS A 202 3.77 -2.77 -11.78
CA CYS A 202 3.55 -4.15 -11.38
C CYS A 202 2.60 -4.86 -12.33
N ASP A 203 2.96 -6.08 -12.75
CA ASP A 203 2.03 -7.03 -13.36
C ASP A 203 1.05 -7.57 -12.30
N ASP A 204 -0.08 -8.14 -12.73
CA ASP A 204 -1.18 -8.57 -11.85
C ASP A 204 -0.77 -9.53 -10.74
N LYS A 205 0.21 -10.40 -11.00
CA LYS A 205 0.67 -11.41 -10.04
C LYS A 205 2.00 -11.06 -9.40
N SER A 206 2.51 -9.83 -9.59
CA SER A 206 3.72 -9.34 -8.95
C SER A 206 3.44 -8.18 -8.00
N GLY A 207 4.35 -7.95 -7.07
CA GLY A 207 4.26 -6.87 -6.10
C GLY A 207 5.63 -6.44 -5.58
N ILE A 208 5.63 -5.32 -4.89
CA ILE A 208 6.83 -4.67 -4.36
C ILE A 208 6.62 -4.37 -2.87
N LEU A 209 7.61 -4.75 -2.08
CA LEU A 209 7.71 -4.35 -0.68
C LEU A 209 8.59 -3.10 -0.56
N PHE A 210 8.05 -2.09 0.10
CA PHE A 210 8.78 -0.91 0.56
C PHE A 210 8.95 -0.99 2.07
N LEU A 211 10.17 -0.71 2.54
CA LEU A 211 10.51 -0.55 3.95
C LEU A 211 10.95 0.88 4.18
N ASN A 212 10.33 1.56 5.12
CA ASN A 212 10.62 2.98 5.42
C ASN A 212 10.63 3.87 4.17
N ASN A 213 9.65 3.68 3.28
CA ASN A 213 9.44 4.37 2.00
C ASN A 213 10.50 4.08 0.92
N ARG A 214 11.40 3.11 1.13
CA ARG A 214 12.43 2.70 0.16
C ARG A 214 12.12 1.33 -0.41
N PHE A 215 12.40 1.13 -1.70
CA PHE A 215 12.33 -0.19 -2.31
C PHE A 215 13.16 -1.21 -1.50
N SER A 216 12.56 -2.34 -1.20
CA SER A 216 13.20 -3.44 -0.50
C SER A 216 13.34 -4.67 -1.39
N LYS A 217 12.23 -5.17 -1.93
CA LYS A 217 12.24 -6.33 -2.84
C LYS A 217 11.00 -6.38 -3.73
N SER A 218 11.12 -7.08 -4.85
CA SER A 218 10.00 -7.50 -5.69
C SER A 218 9.67 -8.98 -5.44
N VAL A 219 8.38 -9.30 -5.42
CA VAL A 219 7.87 -10.65 -5.24
C VAL A 219 6.84 -10.99 -6.31
N SER A 220 6.67 -12.28 -6.63
CA SER A 220 5.65 -12.72 -7.57
C SER A 220 5.04 -14.05 -7.15
N LEU A 221 3.78 -14.26 -7.54
CA LEU A 221 3.07 -15.53 -7.38
C LEU A 221 3.36 -16.54 -8.50
N ASN A 222 4.11 -16.15 -9.53
CA ASN A 222 4.49 -17.02 -10.64
C ASN A 222 5.75 -16.49 -11.36
N ALA A 223 6.33 -17.30 -12.23
CA ALA A 223 7.55 -16.96 -12.96
C ALA A 223 7.34 -16.06 -14.21
N LYS A 224 6.09 -15.64 -14.48
CA LYS A 224 5.74 -14.88 -15.70
C LYS A 224 5.32 -13.43 -15.42
N SER A 225 5.14 -13.05 -14.17
CA SER A 225 4.74 -11.70 -13.76
C SER A 225 5.85 -11.02 -12.99
N PHE A 226 6.13 -9.78 -13.34
CA PHE A 226 7.27 -9.03 -12.83
C PHE A 226 6.86 -7.64 -12.36
N SER A 227 7.76 -7.01 -11.62
CA SER A 227 7.69 -5.58 -11.31
C SER A 227 8.86 -4.86 -11.96
N TYR A 228 8.70 -3.57 -12.19
CA TYR A 228 9.64 -2.76 -12.96
C TYR A 228 9.88 -1.44 -12.23
N TYR A 229 11.11 -0.91 -12.36
CA TYR A 229 11.41 0.48 -12.09
C TYR A 229 11.48 1.22 -13.44
N VAL A 230 10.74 2.32 -13.56
CA VAL A 230 10.60 3.06 -14.82
C VAL A 230 10.97 4.51 -14.58
N TYR A 231 11.93 5.02 -15.36
CA TYR A 231 12.47 6.35 -15.18
C TYR A 231 12.92 6.98 -16.50
N LYS A 232 13.13 8.29 -16.49
CA LYS A 232 13.68 9.04 -17.62
C LYS A 232 15.19 9.13 -17.49
N LYS A 233 15.92 8.78 -18.56
CA LYS A 233 17.37 8.96 -18.70
C LYS A 233 17.72 9.36 -20.11
N ASP A 234 18.54 10.38 -20.27
CA ASP A 234 19.05 10.88 -21.57
C ASP A 234 17.93 11.09 -22.60
N GLY A 235 16.81 11.70 -22.18
CA GLY A 235 15.65 11.99 -23.03
C GLY A 235 14.81 10.77 -23.42
N LYS A 236 15.07 9.59 -22.85
CA LYS A 236 14.35 8.34 -23.11
C LYS A 236 13.79 7.75 -21.84
N VAL A 237 12.72 6.97 -21.95
CA VAL A 237 12.20 6.17 -20.84
C VAL A 237 12.97 4.86 -20.77
N VAL A 238 13.52 4.57 -19.60
CA VAL A 238 14.18 3.31 -19.27
C VAL A 238 13.25 2.50 -18.39
N GLU A 239 13.16 1.21 -18.67
CA GLU A 239 12.38 0.23 -17.92
C GLU A 239 13.31 -0.87 -17.41
N GLU A 240 13.51 -0.92 -16.12
CA GLU A 240 14.33 -1.93 -15.48
C GLU A 240 13.45 -2.99 -14.81
N LYS A 241 13.55 -4.23 -15.29
CA LYS A 241 12.91 -5.37 -14.67
C LYS A 241 13.58 -5.68 -13.33
N LEU A 242 12.80 -5.66 -12.25
CA LEU A 242 13.31 -5.92 -10.92
C LEU A 242 13.59 -7.41 -10.69
N LYS A 243 14.67 -7.73 -9.96
CA LYS A 243 14.91 -9.09 -9.48
C LYS A 243 13.77 -9.51 -8.56
N THR A 244 13.08 -10.59 -8.91
CA THR A 244 11.80 -10.98 -8.29
C THR A 244 11.94 -12.34 -7.59
N GLU A 245 11.50 -12.40 -6.33
CA GLU A 245 11.40 -13.63 -5.52
C GLU A 245 10.01 -14.26 -5.73
N ILE A 246 9.96 -15.57 -5.98
CA ILE A 246 8.68 -16.30 -6.06
C ILE A 246 8.19 -16.62 -4.66
N ILE A 247 6.97 -16.18 -4.34
CA ILE A 247 6.30 -16.46 -3.06
C ILE A 247 5.18 -17.49 -3.25
N LYS A 248 4.94 -18.31 -2.21
CA LYS A 248 3.92 -19.39 -2.20
C LYS A 248 2.74 -19.06 -1.30
#